data_c6bd984a91330776e32c1ed082f38dc5
#
_entry.id   c6bd984a91330776e32c1ed082f38dc5
#
_cell.length_a   1.000
_cell.length_b   1.000
_cell.length_c   1.000
_cell.angle_alpha   90.00
_cell.angle_beta   90.00
_cell.angle_gamma   90.00
#
_symmetry.space_group_name_H-M   'P 1'
#
loop_
_entity.id
_entity.type
_entity.pdbx_description
1 polymer ?
#
loop_
_entity_poly.entity_id
_entity_poly.type
_entity_poly.pdbx_seq_one_letter_code
_entity_poly.pdbx_strand_id
1 'polypeptide(L)'
;FRSNDVERDAMRRCILDEGKRLDGRKTTEIRPIWCEVNPLPAPHGSAIFTRGETQSLTTTTLGTKLDEKMVDDVLDKSYMRFLLHYNFPPFSTGEARAQRGVGRREIGHGHLAWRGLKGQIPADFPYTVRVVSDILESNGSSSMATVCAGTLSLMDAGVPVKAPVSGIAMGLIKNPGEDKYAVLSDILGDEDHLGDMDFKTTGTLKGLTATQMDIKCDGLSYEILEKALAQAKAGREHILGEMMKTLDHPREDYKPHVPRIEAFEIPKEFIGAVIGPGGKIIQGMQEETGATITIDEVDGVGKIQVSAPNKSSIDAAVAKIRAIVAIPEVGEVYDAKVVSIMPYGCFVEFMPSKEGLLHISEISWERLETVEEAGIKEGDKIQVKLLEIDQKTGKFRLSHKVLTEKPEGYEERPARRPRREDGERRPRRER
;
A
#
# COMPACT_ATOMS: atom_id res chain seq x y z
N PHE A 1 -28.27 3.34 42.66
CA PHE A 1 -27.10 3.96 43.31
C PHE A 1 -26.55 3.07 44.47
N ARG A 2 -27.39 2.63 45.39
CA ARG A 2 -26.92 1.80 46.54
C ARG A 2 -26.49 0.38 46.16
N SER A 3 -27.00 -0.22 45.08
CA SER A 3 -26.58 -1.55 44.61
C SER A 3 -25.14 -1.51 44.12
N ASN A 4 -24.79 -0.56 43.24
CA ASN A 4 -23.44 -0.42 42.69
C ASN A 4 -22.37 -0.13 43.78
N ASP A 5 -22.75 0.60 44.83
CA ASP A 5 -21.82 0.87 45.97
C ASP A 5 -21.51 -0.41 46.76
N VAL A 6 -22.53 -1.24 47.00
CA VAL A 6 -22.35 -2.55 47.67
C VAL A 6 -21.54 -3.51 46.84
N GLU A 7 -21.79 -3.58 45.53
CA GLU A 7 -21.04 -4.40 44.58
C GLU A 7 -19.58 -3.96 44.52
N ARG A 8 -19.33 -2.65 44.44
CA ARG A 8 -17.98 -2.08 44.47
C ARG A 8 -17.22 -2.42 45.75
N ASP A 9 -17.85 -2.29 46.91
CA ASP A 9 -17.24 -2.61 48.21
C ASP A 9 -16.98 -4.10 48.37
N ALA A 10 -17.88 -4.96 47.86
CA ALA A 10 -17.72 -6.40 47.88
C ALA A 10 -16.54 -6.83 46.98
N MET A 11 -16.49 -6.30 45.72
CA MET A 11 -15.39 -6.55 44.81
C MET A 11 -14.03 -6.13 45.40
N ARG A 12 -13.95 -4.92 46.04
CA ARG A 12 -12.71 -4.43 46.66
C ARG A 12 -12.23 -5.37 47.76
N ARG A 13 -13.13 -5.83 48.63
CA ARG A 13 -12.80 -6.79 49.67
C ARG A 13 -12.30 -8.11 49.09
N CYS A 14 -13.01 -8.65 48.11
CA CYS A 14 -12.60 -9.91 47.45
C CYS A 14 -11.19 -9.81 46.85
N ILE A 15 -10.91 -8.71 46.14
CA ILE A 15 -9.62 -8.54 45.42
C ILE A 15 -8.51 -8.16 46.43
N LEU A 16 -8.76 -7.20 47.31
CA LEU A 16 -7.71 -6.66 48.18
C LEU A 16 -7.46 -7.52 49.46
N ASP A 17 -8.49 -8.15 50.01
CA ASP A 17 -8.37 -8.90 51.25
C ASP A 17 -8.18 -10.39 51.01
N GLU A 18 -8.91 -10.97 50.03
CA GLU A 18 -8.85 -12.40 49.75
C GLU A 18 -7.90 -12.75 48.59
N GLY A 19 -7.46 -11.76 47.81
CA GLY A 19 -6.58 -11.94 46.67
C GLY A 19 -7.23 -12.68 45.49
N LYS A 20 -8.57 -12.69 45.42
CA LYS A 20 -9.35 -13.35 44.37
C LYS A 20 -10.13 -12.32 43.55
N ARG A 21 -10.11 -12.51 42.24
CA ARG A 21 -10.92 -11.73 41.31
C ARG A 21 -12.34 -12.30 41.21
N LEU A 22 -13.23 -11.56 40.52
CA LEU A 22 -14.65 -11.95 40.37
C LEU A 22 -14.84 -13.33 39.69
N ASP A 23 -13.93 -13.70 38.80
CA ASP A 23 -13.91 -14.98 38.10
C ASP A 23 -12.97 -16.01 38.73
N GLY A 24 -12.39 -15.72 39.91
CA GLY A 24 -11.50 -16.60 40.67
C GLY A 24 -10.02 -16.54 40.25
N ARG A 25 -9.66 -15.78 39.20
CA ARG A 25 -8.27 -15.60 38.76
C ARG A 25 -7.45 -14.80 39.79
N LYS A 26 -6.12 -14.97 39.74
CA LYS A 26 -5.16 -14.09 40.41
C LYS A 26 -5.03 -12.73 39.64
N THR A 27 -4.46 -11.74 40.27
CA THR A 27 -4.32 -10.38 39.70
C THR A 27 -3.53 -10.32 38.41
N THR A 28 -2.61 -11.25 38.19
CA THR A 28 -1.74 -11.29 36.99
C THR A 28 -2.21 -12.29 35.91
N GLU A 29 -3.22 -13.11 36.23
CA GLU A 29 -3.69 -14.15 35.30
C GLU A 29 -4.52 -13.56 34.16
N ILE A 30 -4.27 -14.10 32.96
CA ILE A 30 -4.98 -13.75 31.73
C ILE A 30 -5.93 -14.91 31.39
N ARG A 31 -7.11 -14.57 30.87
CA ARG A 31 -8.09 -15.57 30.43
C ARG A 31 -7.53 -16.45 29.29
N PRO A 32 -8.02 -17.67 29.12
CA PRO A 32 -7.62 -18.55 28.03
C PRO A 32 -7.77 -17.84 26.67
N ILE A 33 -6.76 -18.02 25.80
CA ILE A 33 -6.72 -17.43 24.46
C ILE A 33 -6.88 -18.52 23.43
N TRP A 34 -7.69 -18.25 22.42
CA TRP A 34 -7.85 -19.08 21.23
C TRP A 34 -7.85 -18.18 20.01
N CYS A 35 -7.13 -18.58 18.98
CA CYS A 35 -7.01 -17.82 17.71
C CYS A 35 -7.22 -18.76 16.53
N GLU A 36 -7.83 -18.21 15.47
CA GLU A 36 -7.97 -18.87 14.18
C GLU A 36 -7.72 -17.84 13.07
N VAL A 37 -7.04 -18.26 11.99
CA VAL A 37 -6.83 -17.45 10.80
C VAL A 37 -7.54 -18.07 9.60
N ASN A 38 -7.96 -17.23 8.67
CA ASN A 38 -8.70 -17.63 7.47
C ASN A 38 -10.07 -18.30 7.73
N PRO A 39 -10.86 -17.90 8.77
CA PRO A 39 -12.20 -18.46 8.97
C PRO A 39 -13.18 -18.09 7.86
N LEU A 40 -12.91 -17.03 7.12
CA LEU A 40 -13.75 -16.53 6.02
C LEU A 40 -13.02 -16.63 4.67
N PRO A 41 -13.64 -17.25 3.64
CA PRO A 41 -12.98 -17.44 2.34
C PRO A 41 -12.88 -16.19 1.48
N ALA A 42 -13.84 -15.27 1.58
CA ALA A 42 -13.96 -14.11 0.70
C ALA A 42 -13.03 -12.93 1.05
N PRO A 43 -12.78 -12.53 2.30
CA PRO A 43 -11.83 -11.47 2.62
C PRO A 43 -10.40 -11.86 2.26
N HIS A 44 -9.55 -10.86 2.00
CA HIS A 44 -8.15 -11.07 1.68
C HIS A 44 -7.35 -11.65 2.85
N GLY A 45 -7.68 -11.23 4.07
CA GLY A 45 -7.27 -11.88 5.31
C GLY A 45 -8.41 -11.88 6.32
N SER A 46 -8.42 -12.84 7.23
CA SER A 46 -9.41 -12.90 8.30
C SER A 46 -8.87 -13.66 9.51
N ALA A 47 -9.30 -13.23 10.70
CA ALA A 47 -8.92 -13.88 11.94
C ALA A 47 -10.01 -13.78 12.99
N ILE A 48 -10.08 -14.81 13.83
CA ILE A 48 -10.81 -14.78 15.10
C ILE A 48 -9.79 -14.76 16.22
N PHE A 49 -10.01 -13.88 17.17
CA PHE A 49 -9.28 -13.84 18.43
C PHE A 49 -10.28 -13.90 19.57
N THR A 50 -10.08 -14.86 20.43
CA THR A 50 -10.92 -15.08 21.64
C THR A 50 -10.04 -15.02 22.87
N ARG A 51 -10.51 -14.30 23.89
CA ARG A 51 -9.92 -14.23 25.22
C ARG A 51 -11.03 -14.37 26.27
N GLY A 52 -11.20 -15.57 26.79
CA GLY A 52 -12.36 -15.91 27.61
C GLY A 52 -13.67 -15.58 26.88
N GLU A 53 -14.49 -14.73 27.47
CA GLU A 53 -15.80 -14.26 26.96
C GLU A 53 -15.67 -12.95 26.13
N THR A 54 -14.56 -12.76 25.44
CA THR A 54 -14.37 -11.63 24.51
C THR A 54 -13.84 -12.16 23.20
N GLN A 55 -14.62 -11.98 22.12
CA GLN A 55 -14.31 -12.51 20.80
C GLN A 55 -14.43 -11.42 19.72
N SER A 56 -13.43 -11.32 18.87
CA SER A 56 -13.40 -10.44 17.69
C SER A 56 -13.19 -11.27 16.44
N LEU A 57 -14.09 -11.11 15.47
CA LEU A 57 -13.89 -11.53 14.08
C LEU A 57 -13.40 -10.32 13.29
N THR A 58 -12.21 -10.40 12.75
CA THR A 58 -11.60 -9.28 12.04
C THR A 58 -11.21 -9.68 10.63
N THR A 59 -11.52 -8.82 9.67
CA THR A 59 -11.23 -9.02 8.25
C THR A 59 -10.32 -7.92 7.74
N THR A 60 -9.44 -8.28 6.80
CA THR A 60 -8.57 -7.35 6.08
C THR A 60 -8.87 -7.40 4.58
N THR A 61 -9.02 -6.22 3.98
CA THR A 61 -9.16 -6.05 2.54
C THR A 61 -8.03 -5.15 2.03
N LEU A 62 -7.41 -5.56 0.93
CA LEU A 62 -6.34 -4.84 0.24
C LEU A 62 -6.95 -4.19 -1.01
N GLY A 63 -6.89 -2.89 -1.08
CA GLY A 63 -7.38 -2.10 -2.19
C GLY A 63 -6.25 -1.42 -2.97
N THR A 64 -6.64 -0.75 -4.03
CA THR A 64 -5.74 0.08 -4.85
C THR A 64 -5.62 1.49 -4.29
N LYS A 65 -4.87 2.35 -4.96
CA LYS A 65 -4.80 3.77 -4.62
C LYS A 65 -6.16 4.48 -4.72
N LEU A 66 -7.05 4.03 -5.61
CA LEU A 66 -8.39 4.60 -5.78
C LEU A 66 -9.30 4.38 -4.56
N ASP A 67 -8.93 3.42 -3.70
CA ASP A 67 -9.66 3.08 -2.47
C ASP A 67 -9.16 3.89 -1.25
N GLU A 68 -8.21 4.79 -1.42
CA GLU A 68 -7.75 5.68 -0.35
C GLU A 68 -8.89 6.58 0.12
N LYS A 69 -9.00 6.72 1.44
CA LYS A 69 -9.98 7.65 2.01
C LYS A 69 -9.45 9.08 1.92
N MET A 70 -10.12 9.92 1.13
CA MET A 70 -9.89 11.35 1.16
C MET A 70 -10.45 11.94 2.48
N VAL A 71 -9.60 12.66 3.19
CA VAL A 71 -9.96 13.47 4.35
C VAL A 71 -9.90 14.93 3.89
N ASP A 72 -11.07 15.57 3.82
CA ASP A 72 -11.21 16.97 3.42
C ASP A 72 -11.67 17.75 4.67
N ASP A 73 -10.70 18.24 5.41
CA ASP A 73 -10.92 19.02 6.63
C ASP A 73 -10.70 20.52 6.36
N VAL A 74 -11.16 21.38 7.23
CA VAL A 74 -11.12 22.85 7.04
C VAL A 74 -9.70 23.37 6.79
N LEU A 75 -8.69 22.74 7.39
CA LEU A 75 -7.29 23.18 7.35
C LEU A 75 -6.37 22.28 6.53
N ASP A 76 -6.80 21.06 6.20
CA ASP A 76 -5.94 20.07 5.55
C ASP A 76 -6.74 19.13 4.66
N LYS A 77 -6.15 18.80 3.52
CA LYS A 77 -6.65 17.78 2.60
C LYS A 77 -5.61 16.69 2.49
N SER A 78 -5.95 15.51 2.97
CA SER A 78 -5.04 14.38 3.02
C SER A 78 -5.71 13.08 2.59
N TYR A 79 -4.90 12.04 2.34
CA TYR A 79 -5.37 10.72 1.97
C TYR A 79 -4.90 9.68 2.98
N MET A 80 -5.81 8.82 3.40
CA MET A 80 -5.53 7.75 4.36
C MET A 80 -5.51 6.40 3.65
N ARG A 81 -4.39 5.69 3.77
CA ARG A 81 -4.17 4.36 3.17
C ARG A 81 -4.43 3.22 4.15
N PHE A 82 -4.51 3.50 5.45
CA PHE A 82 -4.86 2.52 6.47
C PHE A 82 -6.15 2.93 7.18
N LEU A 83 -7.17 2.09 7.07
CA LEU A 83 -8.50 2.28 7.61
C LEU A 83 -8.81 1.16 8.59
N LEU A 84 -9.39 1.49 9.75
CA LEU A 84 -9.87 0.49 10.69
C LEU A 84 -11.28 0.87 11.16
N HIS A 85 -12.20 -0.07 11.01
CA HIS A 85 -13.59 0.03 11.45
C HIS A 85 -13.81 -0.96 12.61
N TYR A 86 -14.41 -0.45 13.66
CA TYR A 86 -14.74 -1.22 14.85
C TYR A 86 -16.25 -1.22 15.03
N ASN A 87 -16.83 -2.39 15.00
CA ASN A 87 -18.27 -2.60 15.14
C ASN A 87 -18.56 -3.33 16.47
N PHE A 88 -19.46 -2.75 17.26
CA PHE A 88 -19.86 -3.29 18.54
C PHE A 88 -21.39 -3.49 18.56
N PRO A 89 -21.89 -4.56 17.93
CA PRO A 89 -23.32 -4.81 17.87
C PRO A 89 -23.87 -5.14 19.26
N PRO A 90 -25.15 -4.79 19.54
CA PRO A 90 -25.76 -5.00 20.85
C PRO A 90 -25.72 -6.45 21.35
N PHE A 91 -25.80 -7.41 20.45
CA PHE A 91 -25.75 -8.84 20.80
C PHE A 91 -24.42 -9.25 21.42
N SER A 92 -23.32 -8.51 21.18
CA SER A 92 -22.01 -8.83 21.77
C SER A 92 -21.98 -8.78 23.31
N THR A 93 -22.93 -8.06 23.89
CA THR A 93 -23.17 -7.99 25.35
C THR A 93 -24.51 -8.63 25.76
N GLY A 94 -25.14 -9.41 24.88
CA GLY A 94 -26.43 -10.04 25.11
C GLY A 94 -27.63 -9.09 25.06
N GLU A 95 -27.46 -7.85 24.59
CA GLU A 95 -28.55 -6.88 24.51
C GLU A 95 -29.44 -7.10 23.26
N ALA A 96 -30.74 -7.17 23.46
CA ALA A 96 -31.73 -7.25 22.39
C ALA A 96 -32.25 -5.85 22.04
N ARG A 97 -31.47 -5.07 21.28
CA ARG A 97 -31.87 -3.74 20.80
C ARG A 97 -31.44 -3.51 19.35
N ALA A 98 -32.07 -2.56 18.68
CA ALA A 98 -31.68 -2.18 17.33
C ALA A 98 -30.35 -1.43 17.34
N GLN A 99 -29.50 -1.72 16.36
CA GLN A 99 -28.26 -0.99 16.13
C GLN A 99 -28.58 0.36 15.47
N ARG A 100 -28.14 1.47 16.07
CA ARG A 100 -28.44 2.84 15.63
C ARG A 100 -27.19 3.61 15.17
N GLY A 101 -26.38 3.01 14.31
CA GLY A 101 -25.13 3.62 13.84
C GLY A 101 -23.99 3.48 14.86
N VAL A 102 -22.88 4.17 14.59
CA VAL A 102 -21.64 4.09 15.37
C VAL A 102 -21.63 5.12 16.50
N GLY A 103 -21.47 4.66 17.73
CA GLY A 103 -21.39 5.52 18.91
C GLY A 103 -20.00 6.11 19.15
N ARG A 104 -19.89 7.11 20.02
CA ARG A 104 -18.60 7.74 20.40
C ARG A 104 -17.60 6.73 20.98
N ARG A 105 -18.07 5.76 21.76
CA ARG A 105 -17.25 4.70 22.35
C ARG A 105 -16.63 3.83 21.27
N GLU A 106 -17.43 3.46 20.26
CA GLU A 106 -16.95 2.64 19.13
C GLU A 106 -15.90 3.39 18.31
N ILE A 107 -16.09 4.68 18.07
CA ILE A 107 -15.10 5.55 17.39
C ILE A 107 -13.79 5.58 18.19
N GLY A 108 -13.85 5.79 19.51
CA GLY A 108 -12.68 5.82 20.38
C GLY A 108 -11.93 4.48 20.43
N HIS A 109 -12.65 3.35 20.53
CA HIS A 109 -12.07 2.02 20.51
C HIS A 109 -11.42 1.69 19.16
N GLY A 110 -12.10 2.01 18.05
CA GLY A 110 -11.55 1.85 16.71
C GLY A 110 -10.31 2.69 16.48
N HIS A 111 -10.30 3.94 16.94
CA HIS A 111 -9.15 4.83 16.83
C HIS A 111 -7.96 4.36 17.67
N LEU A 112 -8.19 3.80 18.87
CA LEU A 112 -7.12 3.19 19.66
C LEU A 112 -6.47 2.02 18.93
N ALA A 113 -7.29 1.10 18.39
CA ALA A 113 -6.79 -0.03 17.60
C ALA A 113 -6.06 0.41 16.34
N TRP A 114 -6.59 1.42 15.63
CA TRP A 114 -5.96 2.03 14.46
C TRP A 114 -4.56 2.58 14.79
N ARG A 115 -4.42 3.35 15.89
CA ARG A 115 -3.11 3.87 16.36
C ARG A 115 -2.15 2.74 16.68
N GLY A 116 -2.65 1.67 17.32
CA GLY A 116 -1.85 0.50 17.68
C GLY A 116 -1.23 -0.22 16.50
N LEU A 117 -1.95 -0.31 15.37
CA LEU A 117 -1.57 -1.08 14.19
C LEU A 117 -0.92 -0.26 13.08
N LYS A 118 -1.33 1.00 12.89
CA LYS A 118 -0.91 1.86 11.76
C LYS A 118 0.62 1.88 11.55
N GLY A 119 1.39 1.99 12.62
CA GLY A 119 2.86 2.11 12.55
C GLY A 119 3.56 0.84 12.09
N GLN A 120 2.87 -0.30 12.07
CA GLN A 120 3.42 -1.60 11.67
C GLN A 120 3.31 -1.87 10.17
N ILE A 121 2.49 -1.13 9.44
CA ILE A 121 2.40 -1.25 7.99
C ILE A 121 3.58 -0.49 7.38
N PRO A 122 4.40 -1.10 6.50
CA PRO A 122 5.48 -0.42 5.81
C PRO A 122 4.96 0.76 4.98
N ALA A 123 5.73 1.86 4.93
CA ALA A 123 5.33 3.06 4.20
C ALA A 123 5.28 2.85 2.67
N ASP A 124 6.10 1.93 2.18
CA ASP A 124 6.22 1.52 0.78
C ASP A 124 5.25 0.41 0.37
N PHE A 125 4.44 -0.11 1.30
CA PHE A 125 3.44 -1.13 0.98
C PHE A 125 2.40 -0.56 0.00
N PRO A 126 2.21 -1.17 -1.20
CA PRO A 126 1.51 -0.52 -2.31
C PRO A 126 0.00 -0.46 -2.16
N TYR A 127 -0.58 -1.21 -1.22
CA TYR A 127 -2.04 -1.30 -1.06
C TYR A 127 -2.60 -0.30 -0.08
N THR A 128 -3.84 0.10 -0.33
CA THR A 128 -4.74 0.65 0.68
C THR A 128 -5.28 -0.51 1.52
N VAL A 129 -5.13 -0.42 2.84
CA VAL A 129 -5.49 -1.49 3.77
C VAL A 129 -6.73 -1.09 4.56
N ARG A 130 -7.77 -1.89 4.48
CA ARG A 130 -8.99 -1.74 5.29
C ARG A 130 -9.16 -2.92 6.22
N VAL A 131 -9.19 -2.65 7.52
CA VAL A 131 -9.49 -3.62 8.58
C VAL A 131 -10.89 -3.36 9.11
N VAL A 132 -11.70 -4.40 9.24
CA VAL A 132 -13.03 -4.34 9.85
C VAL A 132 -13.08 -5.37 10.96
N SER A 133 -13.35 -4.92 12.19
CA SER A 133 -13.46 -5.75 13.38
C SER A 133 -14.88 -5.77 13.88
N ASP A 134 -15.51 -6.92 13.86
CA ASP A 134 -16.84 -7.19 14.39
C ASP A 134 -16.68 -7.93 15.74
N ILE A 135 -17.20 -7.32 16.81
CA ILE A 135 -17.16 -7.91 18.14
C ILE A 135 -18.33 -8.85 18.28
N LEU A 136 -18.04 -10.14 18.43
CA LEU A 136 -19.05 -11.19 18.54
C LEU A 136 -19.49 -11.42 19.99
N GLU A 137 -18.58 -11.25 20.93
CA GLU A 137 -18.83 -11.36 22.35
C GLU A 137 -17.90 -10.41 23.13
N SER A 138 -18.34 -9.82 24.22
CA SER A 138 -17.56 -8.87 25.02
C SER A 138 -17.83 -8.93 26.51
N ASN A 139 -16.81 -9.34 27.27
CA ASN A 139 -16.71 -9.17 28.71
C ASN A 139 -15.33 -8.57 29.05
N GLY A 140 -15.16 -7.28 28.77
CA GLY A 140 -13.93 -6.52 29.03
C GLY A 140 -12.96 -6.47 27.83
N SER A 141 -12.56 -5.26 27.53
CA SER A 141 -11.52 -4.89 26.54
C SER A 141 -11.60 -5.52 25.15
N SER A 142 -12.73 -5.35 24.49
CA SER A 142 -12.94 -5.74 23.09
C SER A 142 -12.03 -4.99 22.11
N SER A 143 -11.62 -3.74 22.44
CA SER A 143 -10.65 -3.00 21.63
C SER A 143 -9.27 -3.69 21.57
N MET A 144 -8.84 -4.32 22.66
CA MET A 144 -7.59 -5.08 22.67
C MET A 144 -7.72 -6.42 21.93
N ALA A 145 -8.89 -7.03 21.94
CA ALA A 145 -9.19 -8.18 21.09
C ALA A 145 -9.12 -7.78 19.61
N THR A 146 -9.64 -6.59 19.25
CA THR A 146 -9.53 -6.03 17.89
C THR A 146 -8.06 -5.84 17.45
N VAL A 147 -7.19 -5.37 18.34
CA VAL A 147 -5.75 -5.23 18.02
C VAL A 147 -5.12 -6.59 17.72
N CYS A 148 -5.41 -7.59 18.54
CA CYS A 148 -4.88 -8.94 18.36
C CYS A 148 -5.41 -9.61 17.08
N ALA A 149 -6.73 -9.61 16.88
CA ALA A 149 -7.37 -10.12 15.68
C ALA A 149 -6.93 -9.36 14.43
N GLY A 150 -6.81 -8.02 14.53
CA GLY A 150 -6.33 -7.15 13.46
C GLY A 150 -4.89 -7.49 13.03
N THR A 151 -4.01 -7.73 13.98
CA THR A 151 -2.64 -8.20 13.71
C THR A 151 -2.66 -9.52 12.92
N LEU A 152 -3.39 -10.52 13.41
CA LEU A 152 -3.50 -11.82 12.74
C LEU A 152 -4.15 -11.72 11.35
N SER A 153 -5.19 -10.91 11.20
CA SER A 153 -5.88 -10.71 9.93
C SER A 153 -5.01 -9.98 8.90
N LEU A 154 -4.18 -9.02 9.32
CA LEU A 154 -3.18 -8.37 8.47
C LEU A 154 -2.12 -9.38 8.00
N MET A 155 -1.62 -10.20 8.90
CA MET A 155 -0.64 -11.25 8.58
C MET A 155 -1.24 -12.33 7.67
N ASP A 156 -2.51 -12.71 7.88
CA ASP A 156 -3.22 -13.66 7.02
C ASP A 156 -3.49 -13.08 5.61
N ALA A 157 -3.62 -11.76 5.49
CA ALA A 157 -3.73 -11.06 4.21
C ALA A 157 -2.39 -10.92 3.47
N GLY A 158 -1.27 -11.36 4.04
CA GLY A 158 0.06 -11.19 3.46
C GLY A 158 0.63 -9.77 3.60
N VAL A 159 0.09 -8.94 4.50
CA VAL A 159 0.67 -7.62 4.78
C VAL A 159 1.98 -7.80 5.54
N PRO A 160 3.12 -7.32 5.03
CA PRO A 160 4.44 -7.49 5.66
C PRO A 160 4.59 -6.54 6.87
N VAL A 161 3.83 -6.80 7.94
CA VAL A 161 3.91 -6.01 9.16
C VAL A 161 5.32 -6.01 9.73
N LYS A 162 5.82 -4.85 10.17
CA LYS A 162 7.17 -4.70 10.73
C LYS A 162 7.39 -5.57 11.97
N ALA A 163 6.36 -5.70 12.78
CA ALA A 163 6.31 -6.60 13.92
C ALA A 163 4.84 -6.84 14.34
N PRO A 164 4.49 -8.03 14.82
CA PRO A 164 3.15 -8.30 15.34
C PRO A 164 2.90 -7.51 16.63
N VAL A 165 1.64 -7.10 16.80
CA VAL A 165 1.17 -6.29 17.95
C VAL A 165 0.15 -7.08 18.75
N SER A 166 0.30 -7.09 20.06
CA SER A 166 -0.73 -7.52 21.00
C SER A 166 -1.24 -6.35 21.84
N GLY A 167 -2.34 -6.55 22.52
CA GLY A 167 -2.94 -5.57 23.41
C GLY A 167 -3.52 -6.16 24.67
N ILE A 168 -3.43 -5.44 25.77
CA ILE A 168 -4.00 -5.83 27.07
C ILE A 168 -4.65 -4.63 27.76
N ALA A 169 -5.69 -4.88 28.56
CA ALA A 169 -6.26 -3.90 29.48
C ALA A 169 -5.91 -4.25 30.92
N MET A 170 -5.38 -3.27 31.62
CA MET A 170 -5.03 -3.34 33.02
C MET A 170 -6.05 -2.59 33.85
N GLY A 171 -6.31 -3.05 35.04
CA GLY A 171 -7.16 -2.39 36.02
C GLY A 171 -6.40 -2.01 37.29
N LEU A 172 -7.02 -1.16 38.07
CA LEU A 172 -6.58 -0.83 39.41
C LEU A 172 -7.77 -0.91 40.38
N ILE A 173 -7.56 -1.55 41.48
CA ILE A 173 -8.46 -1.51 42.62
C ILE A 173 -7.67 -0.92 43.79
N LYS A 174 -8.17 0.21 44.39
CA LYS A 174 -7.53 0.89 45.48
C LYS A 174 -8.58 1.27 46.53
N ASN A 175 -8.27 1.09 47.85
CA ASN A 175 -9.11 1.64 48.87
C ASN A 175 -8.87 3.15 49.05
N PRO A 176 -9.93 3.98 49.08
CA PRO A 176 -9.78 5.41 49.37
C PRO A 176 -9.10 5.65 50.73
N GLY A 177 -8.02 6.45 50.72
CA GLY A 177 -7.30 6.79 51.96
C GLY A 177 -6.33 5.74 52.50
N GLU A 178 -6.16 4.61 51.79
CA GLU A 178 -5.20 3.55 52.14
C GLU A 178 -4.15 3.36 51.06
N ASP A 179 -2.96 2.86 51.42
CA ASP A 179 -1.90 2.49 50.47
C ASP A 179 -2.12 1.10 49.87
N LYS A 180 -3.20 0.41 50.24
CA LYS A 180 -3.54 -0.92 49.75
C LYS A 180 -4.16 -0.86 48.35
N TYR A 181 -3.51 -1.49 47.39
CA TYR A 181 -3.98 -1.54 45.99
C TYR A 181 -3.63 -2.86 45.30
N ALA A 182 -4.35 -3.16 44.25
CA ALA A 182 -4.08 -4.26 43.36
C ALA A 182 -4.14 -3.82 41.90
N VAL A 183 -3.11 -4.16 41.11
CA VAL A 183 -3.10 -4.01 39.64
C VAL A 183 -3.55 -5.32 39.03
N LEU A 184 -4.55 -5.26 38.14
CA LEU A 184 -5.18 -6.39 37.50
C LEU A 184 -4.79 -6.48 36.03
N SER A 185 -4.40 -7.66 35.55
CA SER A 185 -4.20 -7.97 34.13
C SER A 185 -5.48 -8.49 33.50
N ASP A 186 -5.77 -8.10 32.26
CA ASP A 186 -6.93 -8.60 31.50
C ASP A 186 -8.25 -8.47 32.29
N ILE A 187 -8.68 -7.22 32.47
CA ILE A 187 -9.87 -6.91 33.28
C ILE A 187 -11.18 -7.34 32.62
N LEU A 188 -12.12 -7.76 33.46
CA LEU A 188 -13.52 -7.99 33.10
C LEU A 188 -14.28 -6.66 32.94
N GLY A 189 -15.47 -6.69 32.33
CA GLY A 189 -16.35 -5.53 32.20
C GLY A 189 -16.73 -4.93 33.56
N ASP A 190 -17.03 -5.76 34.57
CA ASP A 190 -17.35 -5.29 35.92
C ASP A 190 -16.15 -4.71 36.64
N GLU A 191 -14.96 -5.24 36.42
CA GLU A 191 -13.70 -4.71 36.97
C GLU A 191 -13.31 -3.37 36.33
N ASP A 192 -13.64 -3.15 35.03
CA ASP A 192 -13.57 -1.83 34.42
C ASP A 192 -14.60 -0.88 35.02
N HIS A 193 -15.85 -1.29 35.15
CA HIS A 193 -16.94 -0.42 35.60
C HIS A 193 -16.80 0.00 37.08
N LEU A 194 -16.47 -0.93 37.96
CA LEU A 194 -16.39 -0.73 39.41
C LEU A 194 -14.97 -0.37 39.89
N GLY A 195 -13.96 -0.52 39.02
CA GLY A 195 -12.55 -0.26 39.35
C GLY A 195 -12.18 1.21 39.29
N ASP A 196 -10.91 1.52 39.58
CA ASP A 196 -10.36 2.87 39.71
C ASP A 196 -9.52 3.29 38.47
N MET A 197 -9.12 2.35 37.62
CA MET A 197 -8.38 2.58 36.38
C MET A 197 -8.73 1.52 35.32
N ASP A 198 -8.88 1.98 34.08
CA ASP A 198 -8.80 1.16 32.85
C ASP A 198 -7.59 1.67 32.04
N PHE A 199 -6.54 0.86 31.99
CA PHE A 199 -5.30 1.22 31.31
C PHE A 199 -5.00 0.22 30.20
N LYS A 200 -5.23 0.63 28.95
CA LYS A 200 -5.00 -0.18 27.75
C LYS A 200 -3.65 0.13 27.15
N THR A 201 -2.89 -0.92 26.86
CA THR A 201 -1.60 -0.82 26.19
C THR A 201 -1.55 -1.77 25.01
N THR A 202 -1.08 -1.26 23.87
CA THR A 202 -0.75 -2.06 22.69
C THR A 202 0.74 -1.97 22.42
N GLY A 203 1.32 -3.02 21.86
CA GLY A 203 2.74 -2.98 21.53
C GLY A 203 3.28 -4.27 20.93
N THR A 204 4.48 -4.15 20.40
CA THR A 204 5.34 -5.24 19.96
C THR A 204 6.23 -5.72 21.10
N LEU A 205 7.08 -6.70 20.86
CA LEU A 205 8.14 -7.09 21.81
C LEU A 205 9.13 -5.94 22.10
N LYS A 206 9.29 -5.00 21.17
CA LYS A 206 10.26 -3.89 21.30
C LYS A 206 9.75 -2.69 22.06
N GLY A 207 8.42 -2.45 22.08
CA GLY A 207 7.87 -1.28 22.72
C GLY A 207 6.38 -1.09 22.49
N LEU A 208 5.85 0.00 23.07
CA LEU A 208 4.44 0.38 22.98
C LEU A 208 4.14 1.04 21.62
N THR A 209 2.98 0.76 21.05
CA THR A 209 2.47 1.38 19.83
C THR A 209 1.33 2.35 20.09
N ALA A 210 0.48 2.06 21.09
CA ALA A 210 -0.54 2.98 21.57
C ALA A 210 -0.90 2.70 23.03
N THR A 211 -1.38 3.74 23.72
CA THR A 211 -1.90 3.66 25.07
C THR A 211 -3.18 4.47 25.21
N GLN A 212 -4.04 4.04 26.11
CA GLN A 212 -5.22 4.78 26.58
C GLN A 212 -5.38 4.50 28.06
N MET A 213 -5.59 5.55 28.85
CA MET A 213 -5.86 5.43 30.29
C MET A 213 -7.11 6.21 30.64
N ASP A 214 -7.99 5.59 31.40
CA ASP A 214 -9.12 6.21 32.07
C ASP A 214 -8.99 5.93 33.56
N ILE A 215 -9.01 7.00 34.38
CA ILE A 215 -8.90 6.93 35.84
C ILE A 215 -10.15 7.51 36.52
N LYS A 216 -10.60 6.84 37.55
CA LYS A 216 -11.78 7.22 38.35
C LYS A 216 -11.39 7.58 39.77
N CYS A 217 -10.11 7.88 39.99
CA CYS A 217 -9.54 8.31 41.29
C CYS A 217 -8.75 9.63 41.11
N ASP A 218 -8.38 10.29 42.22
CA ASP A 218 -7.72 11.60 42.23
C ASP A 218 -6.26 11.60 41.73
N GLY A 219 -5.81 10.51 41.11
CA GLY A 219 -4.48 10.37 40.55
C GLY A 219 -3.80 9.07 40.92
N LEU A 220 -2.70 8.79 40.25
CA LEU A 220 -1.90 7.58 40.40
C LEU A 220 -0.47 7.92 40.82
N SER A 221 0.09 7.16 41.76
CA SER A 221 1.51 7.26 42.10
C SER A 221 2.37 6.67 40.95
N TYR A 222 3.61 7.14 40.82
CA TYR A 222 4.56 6.59 39.87
C TYR A 222 4.83 5.10 40.10
N GLU A 223 4.79 4.63 41.35
CA GLU A 223 4.94 3.23 41.70
C GLU A 223 3.81 2.38 41.09
N ILE A 224 2.55 2.82 41.19
CA ILE A 224 1.40 2.15 40.58
C ILE A 224 1.55 2.09 39.05
N LEU A 225 1.98 3.21 38.44
CA LEU A 225 2.19 3.29 36.99
C LEU A 225 3.31 2.35 36.52
N GLU A 226 4.44 2.32 37.22
CA GLU A 226 5.57 1.45 36.93
C GLU A 226 5.16 -0.04 37.01
N LYS A 227 4.46 -0.40 38.10
CA LYS A 227 3.93 -1.76 38.28
C LYS A 227 2.91 -2.14 37.19
N ALA A 228 1.99 -1.23 36.85
CA ALA A 228 1.00 -1.45 35.79
C ALA A 228 1.67 -1.63 34.41
N LEU A 229 2.68 -0.83 34.08
CA LEU A 229 3.44 -0.95 32.82
C LEU A 229 4.24 -2.26 32.75
N ALA A 230 4.92 -2.62 33.85
CA ALA A 230 5.68 -3.88 33.93
C ALA A 230 4.76 -5.10 33.76
N GLN A 231 3.63 -5.11 34.46
CA GLN A 231 2.65 -6.18 34.39
C GLN A 231 1.94 -6.22 33.02
N ALA A 232 1.64 -5.06 32.42
CA ALA A 232 1.11 -4.96 31.06
C ALA A 232 2.09 -5.48 30.01
N LYS A 233 3.40 -5.26 30.19
CA LYS A 233 4.43 -5.81 29.30
C LYS A 233 4.41 -7.33 29.33
N ALA A 234 4.48 -7.94 30.51
CA ALA A 234 4.43 -9.39 30.67
C ALA A 234 3.14 -9.98 30.07
N GLY A 235 2.00 -9.33 30.31
CA GLY A 235 0.71 -9.76 29.75
C GLY A 235 0.67 -9.68 28.21
N ARG A 236 1.19 -8.62 27.60
CA ARG A 236 1.27 -8.50 26.15
C ARG A 236 2.20 -9.55 25.53
N GLU A 237 3.34 -9.83 26.17
CA GLU A 237 4.27 -10.87 25.73
C GLU A 237 3.61 -12.25 25.77
N HIS A 238 2.85 -12.57 26.82
CA HIS A 238 2.07 -13.79 26.90
C HIS A 238 1.02 -13.90 25.79
N ILE A 239 0.19 -12.87 25.62
CA ILE A 239 -0.84 -12.80 24.56
C ILE A 239 -0.21 -12.97 23.18
N LEU A 240 0.89 -12.30 22.91
CA LEU A 240 1.61 -12.39 21.65
C LEU A 240 2.13 -13.82 21.42
N GLY A 241 2.67 -14.46 22.46
CA GLY A 241 3.10 -15.86 22.39
C GLY A 241 1.98 -16.82 22.02
N GLU A 242 0.77 -16.61 22.54
CA GLU A 242 -0.41 -17.41 22.15
C GLU A 242 -0.84 -17.15 20.69
N MET A 243 -0.84 -15.88 20.25
CA MET A 243 -1.14 -15.52 18.87
C MET A 243 -0.17 -16.15 17.87
N MET A 244 1.13 -16.15 18.19
CA MET A 244 2.18 -16.70 17.31
C MET A 244 2.14 -18.22 17.17
N LYS A 245 1.43 -18.94 18.04
CA LYS A 245 1.16 -20.38 17.84
C LYS A 245 0.22 -20.63 16.66
N THR A 246 -0.62 -19.66 16.30
CA THR A 246 -1.58 -19.74 15.19
C THR A 246 -0.98 -19.24 13.88
N LEU A 247 -0.28 -18.12 13.92
CA LEU A 247 0.42 -17.53 12.75
C LEU A 247 1.61 -16.70 13.24
N ASP A 248 2.83 -17.15 13.00
CA ASP A 248 4.07 -16.55 13.52
C ASP A 248 4.72 -15.54 12.55
N HIS A 249 4.35 -15.59 11.28
CA HIS A 249 4.81 -14.63 10.24
C HIS A 249 3.69 -14.33 9.24
N PRO A 250 3.75 -13.19 8.54
CA PRO A 250 2.83 -12.88 7.45
C PRO A 250 2.89 -13.95 6.35
N ARG A 251 1.76 -14.23 5.71
CA ARG A 251 1.74 -15.13 4.55
C ARG A 251 2.65 -14.61 3.45
N GLU A 252 3.40 -15.48 2.81
CA GLU A 252 4.36 -15.15 1.76
C GLU A 252 3.66 -14.69 0.47
N ASP A 253 2.45 -15.18 0.21
CA ASP A 253 1.68 -14.82 -0.98
C ASP A 253 0.23 -14.45 -0.61
N TYR A 254 -0.38 -13.65 -1.48
CA TYR A 254 -1.77 -13.23 -1.36
C TYR A 254 -2.72 -14.33 -1.82
N LYS A 255 -3.96 -14.29 -1.34
CA LYS A 255 -5.01 -15.17 -1.88
C LYS A 255 -5.24 -14.89 -3.39
N PRO A 256 -5.70 -15.88 -4.16
CA PRO A 256 -5.82 -15.75 -5.62
C PRO A 256 -6.68 -14.57 -6.12
N HIS A 257 -7.66 -14.17 -5.33
CA HIS A 257 -8.59 -13.09 -5.65
C HIS A 257 -8.15 -11.70 -5.17
N VAL A 258 -6.99 -11.60 -4.52
CA VAL A 258 -6.42 -10.30 -4.14
C VAL A 258 -5.88 -9.62 -5.40
N PRO A 259 -6.26 -8.36 -5.68
CA PRO A 259 -5.69 -7.62 -6.80
C PRO A 259 -4.17 -7.54 -6.67
N ARG A 260 -3.44 -7.92 -7.70
CA ARG A 260 -1.98 -7.75 -7.73
C ARG A 260 -1.66 -6.32 -8.11
N ILE A 261 -0.63 -5.75 -7.50
CA ILE A 261 -0.12 -4.41 -7.83
C ILE A 261 1.37 -4.51 -8.13
N GLU A 262 1.77 -3.99 -9.29
CA GLU A 262 3.16 -3.74 -9.64
C GLU A 262 3.37 -2.22 -9.67
N ALA A 263 4.38 -1.75 -8.95
CA ALA A 263 4.74 -0.34 -8.89
C ALA A 263 6.18 -0.16 -9.40
N PHE A 264 6.37 0.84 -10.28
CA PHE A 264 7.70 1.22 -10.78
C PHE A 264 7.72 2.71 -11.14
N GLU A 265 8.94 3.23 -11.32
CA GLU A 265 9.15 4.63 -11.63
C GLU A 265 9.53 4.82 -13.11
N ILE A 266 9.09 5.92 -13.67
CA ILE A 266 9.47 6.38 -15.01
C ILE A 266 9.99 7.82 -14.94
N PRO A 267 10.88 8.24 -15.87
CA PRO A 267 11.27 9.64 -15.98
C PRO A 267 10.05 10.53 -16.26
N LYS A 268 10.01 11.72 -15.64
CA LYS A 268 8.91 12.69 -15.76
C LYS A 268 8.52 12.99 -17.22
N GLU A 269 9.49 13.08 -18.12
CA GLU A 269 9.29 13.37 -19.54
C GLU A 269 8.38 12.38 -20.27
N PHE A 270 8.29 11.12 -19.78
CA PHE A 270 7.45 10.09 -20.38
C PHE A 270 6.02 10.04 -19.82
N ILE A 271 5.70 10.77 -18.74
CA ILE A 271 4.35 10.78 -18.16
C ILE A 271 3.32 11.17 -19.22
N GLY A 272 3.60 12.25 -19.97
CA GLY A 272 2.71 12.71 -21.04
C GLY A 272 2.53 11.69 -22.17
N ALA A 273 3.58 10.95 -22.53
CA ALA A 273 3.54 9.91 -23.55
C ALA A 273 2.72 8.69 -23.12
N VAL A 274 2.81 8.30 -21.86
CA VAL A 274 2.03 7.17 -21.30
C VAL A 274 0.55 7.52 -21.15
N ILE A 275 0.23 8.75 -20.74
CA ILE A 275 -1.15 9.23 -20.63
C ILE A 275 -1.76 9.43 -22.01
N GLY A 276 -1.01 10.03 -22.93
CA GLY A 276 -1.45 10.39 -24.28
C GLY A 276 -2.45 11.54 -24.33
N PRO A 277 -2.76 12.06 -25.54
CA PRO A 277 -3.70 13.17 -25.73
C PRO A 277 -5.08 12.85 -25.15
N GLY A 278 -5.52 13.63 -24.14
CA GLY A 278 -6.81 13.41 -23.46
C GLY A 278 -6.95 12.07 -22.76
N GLY A 279 -5.82 11.42 -22.40
CA GLY A 279 -5.83 10.12 -21.70
C GLY A 279 -6.08 8.90 -22.60
N LYS A 280 -6.10 9.07 -23.93
CA LYS A 280 -6.47 7.98 -24.86
C LYS A 280 -5.53 6.77 -24.82
N ILE A 281 -4.22 6.98 -24.62
CA ILE A 281 -3.24 5.90 -24.60
C ILE A 281 -3.40 5.05 -23.34
N ILE A 282 -3.47 5.68 -22.18
CA ILE A 282 -3.65 4.96 -20.92
C ILE A 282 -5.01 4.24 -20.87
N GLN A 283 -6.09 4.87 -21.36
CA GLN A 283 -7.41 4.25 -21.43
C GLN A 283 -7.40 3.03 -22.38
N GLY A 284 -6.80 3.15 -23.56
CA GLY A 284 -6.64 2.04 -24.49
C GLY A 284 -5.85 0.88 -23.89
N MET A 285 -4.74 1.16 -23.18
CA MET A 285 -3.99 0.12 -22.48
C MET A 285 -4.82 -0.57 -21.40
N GLN A 286 -5.62 0.18 -20.63
CA GLN A 286 -6.50 -0.39 -19.60
C GLN A 286 -7.61 -1.25 -20.21
N GLU A 287 -8.24 -0.81 -21.28
CA GLU A 287 -9.27 -1.57 -21.99
C GLU A 287 -8.73 -2.88 -22.60
N GLU A 288 -7.56 -2.83 -23.23
CA GLU A 288 -6.95 -4.01 -23.87
C GLU A 288 -6.41 -5.03 -22.87
N THR A 289 -5.87 -4.59 -21.73
CA THR A 289 -5.23 -5.49 -20.76
C THR A 289 -6.14 -5.88 -19.59
N GLY A 290 -7.23 -5.14 -19.38
CA GLY A 290 -8.09 -5.28 -18.19
C GLY A 290 -7.41 -4.83 -16.89
N ALA A 291 -6.27 -4.14 -16.97
CA ALA A 291 -5.55 -3.60 -15.83
C ALA A 291 -5.98 -2.16 -15.53
N THR A 292 -5.90 -1.75 -14.27
CA THR A 292 -6.04 -0.35 -13.86
C THR A 292 -4.65 0.26 -13.70
N ILE A 293 -4.40 1.40 -14.34
CA ILE A 293 -3.10 2.08 -14.33
C ILE A 293 -3.29 3.45 -13.68
N THR A 294 -2.49 3.75 -12.65
CA THR A 294 -2.44 5.08 -12.04
C THR A 294 -1.03 5.65 -12.16
N ILE A 295 -0.94 6.95 -12.41
CA ILE A 295 0.33 7.66 -12.56
C ILE A 295 0.30 8.90 -11.69
N ASP A 296 1.32 9.07 -10.85
CA ASP A 296 1.52 10.26 -10.02
C ASP A 296 2.89 10.87 -10.29
N GLU A 297 2.96 12.18 -10.35
CA GLU A 297 4.23 12.90 -10.34
C GLU A 297 4.64 13.18 -8.90
N VAL A 298 5.73 12.58 -8.46
CA VAL A 298 6.30 12.78 -7.11
C VAL A 298 7.81 12.99 -7.24
N ASP A 299 8.34 14.07 -6.67
CA ASP A 299 9.77 14.38 -6.64
C ASP A 299 10.47 14.36 -8.02
N GLY A 300 9.74 14.74 -9.08
CA GLY A 300 10.29 14.83 -10.45
C GLY A 300 10.35 13.49 -11.20
N VAL A 301 9.74 12.44 -10.66
CA VAL A 301 9.56 11.14 -11.33
C VAL A 301 8.08 10.78 -11.45
N GLY A 302 7.73 10.00 -12.45
CA GLY A 302 6.39 9.42 -12.60
C GLY A 302 6.32 8.09 -11.86
N LYS A 303 5.56 8.02 -10.77
CA LYS A 303 5.27 6.75 -10.09
C LYS A 303 4.06 6.09 -10.71
N ILE A 304 4.26 4.93 -11.31
CA ILE A 304 3.21 4.13 -11.93
C ILE A 304 2.84 2.99 -11.00
N GLN A 305 1.53 2.76 -10.85
CA GLN A 305 0.98 1.56 -10.24
C GLN A 305 0.04 0.89 -11.23
N VAL A 306 0.30 -0.38 -11.50
CA VAL A 306 -0.51 -1.24 -12.36
C VAL A 306 -1.17 -2.29 -11.49
N SER A 307 -2.49 -2.35 -11.48
CA SER A 307 -3.25 -3.33 -10.70
C SER A 307 -4.19 -4.13 -11.58
N ALA A 308 -4.26 -5.44 -11.36
CA ALA A 308 -5.19 -6.33 -12.06
C ALA A 308 -5.51 -7.58 -11.24
N PRO A 309 -6.62 -8.28 -11.54
CA PRO A 309 -6.99 -9.53 -10.87
C PRO A 309 -5.99 -10.68 -11.13
N ASN A 310 -5.23 -10.64 -12.22
CA ASN A 310 -4.30 -11.70 -12.61
C ASN A 310 -2.97 -11.13 -13.08
N LYS A 311 -1.92 -11.95 -12.98
CA LYS A 311 -0.56 -11.59 -13.34
C LYS A 311 -0.39 -11.30 -14.84
N SER A 312 -1.08 -12.05 -15.70
CA SER A 312 -0.96 -11.88 -17.15
C SER A 312 -1.41 -10.49 -17.63
N SER A 313 -2.46 -9.94 -17.04
CA SER A 313 -2.93 -8.57 -17.32
C SER A 313 -1.91 -7.52 -16.87
N ILE A 314 -1.26 -7.73 -15.72
CA ILE A 314 -0.21 -6.83 -15.24
C ILE A 314 0.99 -6.88 -16.17
N ASP A 315 1.50 -8.07 -16.47
CA ASP A 315 2.66 -8.26 -17.33
C ASP A 315 2.43 -7.61 -18.72
N ALA A 316 1.22 -7.77 -19.27
CA ALA A 316 0.84 -7.14 -20.53
C ALA A 316 0.82 -5.60 -20.44
N ALA A 317 0.25 -5.03 -19.39
CA ALA A 317 0.20 -3.58 -19.19
C ALA A 317 1.59 -3.00 -18.95
N VAL A 318 2.39 -3.64 -18.09
CA VAL A 318 3.78 -3.24 -17.80
C VAL A 318 4.64 -3.30 -19.06
N ALA A 319 4.51 -4.34 -19.88
CA ALA A 319 5.23 -4.47 -21.15
C ALA A 319 4.89 -3.30 -22.10
N LYS A 320 3.61 -2.92 -22.22
CA LYS A 320 3.19 -1.77 -23.04
C LYS A 320 3.76 -0.45 -22.52
N ILE A 321 3.70 -0.23 -21.22
CA ILE A 321 4.26 1.00 -20.62
C ILE A 321 5.78 1.04 -20.84
N ARG A 322 6.50 -0.05 -20.57
CA ARG A 322 7.94 -0.14 -20.79
C ARG A 322 8.32 0.12 -22.23
N ALA A 323 7.54 -0.37 -23.20
CA ALA A 323 7.76 -0.11 -24.62
C ALA A 323 7.67 1.40 -24.98
N ILE A 324 6.73 2.14 -24.36
CA ILE A 324 6.61 3.59 -24.54
C ILE A 324 7.79 4.34 -23.92
N VAL A 325 8.22 3.92 -22.73
CA VAL A 325 9.30 4.56 -21.95
C VAL A 325 10.69 4.17 -22.42
N ALA A 326 10.82 3.06 -23.17
CA ALA A 326 12.11 2.58 -23.64
C ALA A 326 12.85 3.66 -24.44
N ILE A 327 14.10 3.93 -24.09
CA ILE A 327 14.98 4.87 -24.79
C ILE A 327 15.69 4.10 -25.87
N PRO A 328 15.66 4.55 -27.15
CA PRO A 328 16.36 3.87 -28.23
C PRO A 328 17.87 3.97 -28.03
N GLU A 329 18.58 2.86 -28.22
CA GLU A 329 20.03 2.81 -28.09
C GLU A 329 20.71 2.91 -29.46
N VAL A 330 21.71 3.79 -29.55
CA VAL A 330 22.50 3.97 -30.77
C VAL A 330 23.31 2.70 -31.04
N GLY A 331 23.17 2.18 -32.24
CA GLY A 331 23.86 0.95 -32.68
C GLY A 331 22.98 -0.29 -32.64
N GLU A 332 21.79 -0.25 -32.03
CA GLU A 332 20.83 -1.35 -32.04
C GLU A 332 20.03 -1.45 -33.35
N VAL A 333 19.53 -2.65 -33.62
CA VAL A 333 18.69 -2.98 -34.78
C VAL A 333 17.26 -3.11 -34.33
N TYR A 334 16.34 -2.44 -35.04
CA TYR A 334 14.92 -2.42 -34.76
C TYR A 334 14.11 -2.92 -35.97
N ASP A 335 13.05 -3.64 -35.68
CA ASP A 335 12.03 -3.95 -36.69
C ASP A 335 11.08 -2.75 -36.80
N ALA A 336 11.16 -2.03 -37.91
CA ALA A 336 10.43 -0.80 -38.11
C ALA A 336 9.31 -1.00 -39.15
N LYS A 337 8.21 -0.27 -38.99
CA LYS A 337 7.09 -0.22 -39.93
C LYS A 337 7.14 1.08 -40.72
N VAL A 338 7.03 1.02 -42.04
CA VAL A 338 6.95 2.20 -42.92
C VAL A 338 5.61 2.90 -42.71
N VAL A 339 5.65 4.16 -42.22
CA VAL A 339 4.46 4.97 -41.97
C VAL A 339 4.11 5.83 -43.17
N SER A 340 5.10 6.49 -43.79
CA SER A 340 4.89 7.35 -44.95
C SER A 340 6.13 7.40 -45.85
N ILE A 341 5.91 7.57 -47.15
CA ILE A 341 6.97 7.67 -48.16
C ILE A 341 7.04 9.08 -48.70
N MET A 342 8.26 9.64 -48.74
CA MET A 342 8.58 10.96 -49.25
C MET A 342 9.66 10.90 -50.35
N PRO A 343 9.80 11.88 -51.21
CA PRO A 343 10.80 11.87 -52.30
C PRO A 343 12.26 11.71 -51.84
N TYR A 344 12.54 12.05 -50.54
CA TYR A 344 13.89 12.00 -49.97
C TYR A 344 14.12 10.82 -49.02
N GLY A 345 13.12 9.94 -48.82
CA GLY A 345 13.19 8.82 -47.90
C GLY A 345 11.83 8.40 -47.36
N CYS A 346 11.80 7.55 -46.36
CA CYS A 346 10.56 7.16 -45.69
C CYS A 346 10.64 7.39 -44.19
N PHE A 347 9.49 7.73 -43.59
CA PHE A 347 9.35 7.70 -42.16
C PHE A 347 8.97 6.33 -41.69
N VAL A 348 9.70 5.81 -40.72
CA VAL A 348 9.49 4.49 -40.17
C VAL A 348 9.29 4.58 -38.66
N GLU A 349 8.26 3.90 -38.19
CA GLU A 349 8.05 3.68 -36.74
C GLU A 349 8.87 2.47 -36.32
N PHE A 350 9.96 2.71 -35.59
CA PHE A 350 10.90 1.66 -35.15
C PHE A 350 10.73 1.29 -33.68
N MET A 351 9.99 2.09 -32.91
CA MET A 351 9.52 1.82 -31.55
C MET A 351 8.14 2.44 -31.36
N PRO A 352 7.31 1.95 -30.43
CA PRO A 352 5.98 2.53 -30.16
C PRO A 352 6.04 4.05 -29.96
N SER A 353 5.29 4.79 -30.77
CA SER A 353 5.25 6.26 -30.80
C SER A 353 6.57 6.95 -31.13
N LYS A 354 7.55 6.26 -31.70
CA LYS A 354 8.84 6.83 -32.13
C LYS A 354 9.07 6.60 -33.62
N GLU A 355 9.03 7.70 -34.36
CA GLU A 355 9.28 7.70 -35.78
C GLU A 355 10.66 8.28 -36.11
N GLY A 356 11.33 7.69 -37.06
CA GLY A 356 12.61 8.16 -37.57
C GLY A 356 12.62 8.27 -39.09
N LEU A 357 13.43 9.18 -39.60
CA LEU A 357 13.65 9.29 -41.04
C LEU A 357 14.70 8.29 -41.49
N LEU A 358 14.30 7.36 -42.37
CA LEU A 358 15.19 6.54 -43.17
C LEU A 358 15.41 7.25 -44.49
N HIS A 359 16.51 8.00 -44.61
CA HIS A 359 16.85 8.75 -45.79
C HIS A 359 17.13 7.79 -46.96
N ILE A 360 16.78 8.17 -48.22
CA ILE A 360 16.94 7.33 -49.43
C ILE A 360 18.35 6.78 -49.56
N SER A 361 19.39 7.52 -49.21
CA SER A 361 20.79 7.08 -49.24
C SER A 361 21.17 6.07 -48.16
N GLU A 362 20.27 5.83 -47.17
CA GLU A 362 20.46 4.87 -46.10
C GLU A 362 19.59 3.59 -46.28
N ILE A 363 18.83 3.52 -47.38
CA ILE A 363 18.01 2.34 -47.73
C ILE A 363 18.88 1.27 -48.37
N SER A 364 19.65 1.63 -49.40
CA SER A 364 20.50 0.70 -50.17
C SER A 364 21.88 1.25 -50.46
N TRP A 365 22.82 0.36 -50.74
CA TRP A 365 24.16 0.70 -51.26
C TRP A 365 24.09 1.20 -52.72
N GLU A 366 23.08 0.79 -53.50
CA GLU A 366 22.83 1.30 -54.84
C GLU A 366 22.15 2.68 -54.80
N ARG A 367 22.36 3.45 -55.87
CA ARG A 367 21.73 4.78 -55.98
C ARG A 367 20.28 4.60 -56.43
N LEU A 368 19.36 4.95 -55.53
CA LEU A 368 17.94 4.99 -55.81
C LEU A 368 17.52 6.41 -56.19
N GLU A 369 16.63 6.57 -57.14
CA GLU A 369 15.99 7.85 -57.47
C GLU A 369 14.68 8.01 -56.70
N THR A 370 14.00 6.90 -56.42
CA THR A 370 12.78 6.85 -55.61
C THR A 370 12.85 5.76 -54.56
N VAL A 371 12.10 5.89 -53.46
CA VAL A 371 12.02 4.85 -52.41
C VAL A 371 11.33 3.58 -52.96
N GLU A 372 10.43 3.75 -53.92
CA GLU A 372 9.66 2.68 -54.54
C GLU A 372 10.54 1.72 -55.37
N GLU A 373 11.69 2.19 -55.90
CA GLU A 373 12.68 1.35 -56.58
C GLU A 373 13.31 0.31 -55.66
N ALA A 374 13.35 0.56 -54.36
CA ALA A 374 13.77 -0.43 -53.37
C ALA A 374 12.70 -1.47 -53.04
N GLY A 375 11.51 -1.38 -53.66
CA GLY A 375 10.38 -2.28 -53.41
C GLY A 375 9.65 -2.02 -52.11
N ILE A 376 9.92 -0.89 -51.41
CA ILE A 376 9.34 -0.53 -50.09
C ILE A 376 8.00 0.18 -50.32
N LYS A 377 6.96 -0.26 -49.59
CA LYS A 377 5.61 0.30 -49.59
C LYS A 377 5.21 0.73 -48.20
N GLU A 378 4.25 1.66 -48.11
CA GLU A 378 3.64 2.02 -46.85
C GLU A 378 3.01 0.79 -46.18
N GLY A 379 3.32 0.59 -44.89
CA GLY A 379 2.89 -0.55 -44.10
C GLY A 379 3.89 -1.72 -44.03
N ASP A 380 4.95 -1.73 -44.87
CA ASP A 380 5.96 -2.77 -44.87
C ASP A 380 6.79 -2.77 -43.59
N LYS A 381 7.27 -3.95 -43.20
CA LYS A 381 8.22 -4.11 -42.11
C LYS A 381 9.64 -4.20 -42.63
N ILE A 382 10.51 -3.37 -42.16
CA ILE A 382 11.93 -3.31 -42.51
C ILE A 382 12.81 -3.25 -41.29
N GLN A 383 13.96 -3.89 -41.35
CA GLN A 383 14.95 -3.76 -40.27
C GLN A 383 15.79 -2.51 -40.48
N VAL A 384 15.97 -1.74 -39.40
CA VAL A 384 16.76 -0.51 -39.41
C VAL A 384 17.69 -0.47 -38.21
N LYS A 385 18.88 0.04 -38.41
CA LYS A 385 19.85 0.30 -37.33
C LYS A 385 19.82 1.75 -36.98
N LEU A 386 19.75 2.08 -35.70
CA LEU A 386 19.86 3.45 -35.20
C LEU A 386 21.32 3.87 -35.21
N LEU A 387 21.66 4.84 -36.07
CA LEU A 387 23.02 5.34 -36.20
C LEU A 387 23.33 6.46 -35.23
N GLU A 388 22.39 7.40 -35.04
CA GLU A 388 22.62 8.62 -34.26
C GLU A 388 21.29 9.19 -33.78
N ILE A 389 21.33 9.86 -32.64
CA ILE A 389 20.25 10.68 -32.10
C ILE A 389 20.75 12.14 -32.08
N ASP A 390 20.15 12.99 -32.90
CA ASP A 390 20.50 14.43 -32.90
C ASP A 390 20.06 15.07 -31.58
N GLN A 391 21.01 15.41 -30.74
CA GLN A 391 20.77 16.01 -29.41
C GLN A 391 20.08 17.37 -29.45
N LYS A 392 20.11 18.10 -30.59
CA LYS A 392 19.48 19.41 -30.72
C LYS A 392 18.03 19.33 -31.21
N THR A 393 17.75 18.40 -32.10
CA THR A 393 16.44 18.29 -32.74
C THR A 393 15.64 17.07 -32.27
N GLY A 394 16.26 16.16 -31.51
CA GLY A 394 15.65 14.90 -31.06
C GLY A 394 15.37 13.91 -32.19
N LYS A 395 15.89 14.16 -33.41
CA LYS A 395 15.60 13.32 -34.58
C LYS A 395 16.50 12.07 -34.61
N PHE A 396 15.89 10.96 -35.00
CA PHE A 396 16.56 9.67 -35.12
C PHE A 396 17.06 9.48 -36.55
N ARG A 397 18.34 9.11 -36.68
CA ARG A 397 18.95 8.78 -37.96
C ARG A 397 19.06 7.26 -38.08
N LEU A 398 18.33 6.72 -39.03
CA LEU A 398 18.20 5.27 -39.26
C LEU A 398 18.90 4.86 -40.55
N SER A 399 19.39 3.61 -40.60
CA SER A 399 19.99 3.01 -41.79
C SER A 399 19.59 1.55 -41.92
N HIS A 400 19.15 1.18 -43.09
CA HIS A 400 18.90 -0.23 -43.51
C HIS A 400 20.12 -0.80 -44.22
N LYS A 401 20.82 -0.01 -45.03
CA LYS A 401 21.98 -0.47 -45.82
C LYS A 401 23.11 -1.09 -44.98
N VAL A 402 23.30 -0.61 -43.74
CA VAL A 402 24.34 -1.12 -42.83
C VAL A 402 24.08 -2.57 -42.42
N LEU A 403 22.86 -3.07 -42.60
CA LEU A 403 22.46 -4.44 -42.32
C LEU A 403 22.59 -5.37 -43.54
N THR A 404 22.83 -4.82 -44.73
CA THR A 404 23.04 -5.55 -45.98
C THR A 404 24.53 -5.63 -46.30
N GLU A 405 24.95 -6.68 -47.01
CA GLU A 405 26.34 -6.84 -47.42
C GLU A 405 26.77 -5.72 -48.36
N LYS A 406 27.94 -5.15 -48.08
CA LYS A 406 28.53 -4.08 -48.88
C LYS A 406 29.00 -4.68 -50.22
N PRO A 407 28.56 -4.17 -51.40
CA PRO A 407 29.01 -4.65 -52.69
C PRO A 407 30.54 -4.48 -52.87
N GLU A 408 31.20 -5.49 -53.45
CA GLU A 408 32.64 -5.43 -53.77
C GLU A 408 32.92 -4.26 -54.70
N GLY A 409 33.80 -3.32 -54.29
CA GLY A 409 34.18 -2.16 -55.10
C GLY A 409 33.48 -0.85 -54.80
N TYR A 410 32.68 -0.79 -53.73
CA TYR A 410 32.02 0.49 -53.31
C TYR A 410 33.04 1.45 -52.65
N GLU A 411 33.33 2.59 -53.34
CA GLU A 411 34.13 3.68 -52.77
C GLU A 411 33.22 4.67 -52.01
N GLU A 412 33.55 4.93 -50.77
CA GLU A 412 32.88 5.97 -49.95
C GLU A 412 33.13 7.36 -50.54
N ARG A 413 32.06 8.05 -50.94
CA ARG A 413 32.17 9.47 -51.33
C ARG A 413 32.50 10.33 -50.13
N PRO A 414 33.49 11.25 -50.24
CA PRO A 414 33.81 12.18 -49.14
C PRO A 414 32.59 13.04 -48.78
N ALA A 415 32.34 13.15 -47.48
CA ALA A 415 31.24 13.94 -46.92
C ALA A 415 31.21 15.36 -47.53
N ARG A 416 30.05 15.80 -48.05
CA ARG A 416 29.87 17.15 -48.52
C ARG A 416 30.24 18.15 -47.39
N ARG A 417 31.23 19.00 -47.61
CA ARG A 417 31.61 20.10 -46.73
C ARG A 417 30.35 20.95 -46.45
N PRO A 418 30.14 21.40 -45.19
CA PRO A 418 29.02 22.29 -44.89
C PRO A 418 29.15 23.58 -45.72
N ARG A 419 28.03 23.98 -46.31
CA ARG A 419 27.92 25.24 -47.07
C ARG A 419 28.27 26.40 -46.15
N ARG A 420 29.36 27.12 -46.43
CA ARG A 420 29.69 28.36 -45.74
C ARG A 420 28.54 29.37 -45.98
N GLU A 421 27.98 29.87 -44.92
CA GLU A 421 27.13 31.09 -44.95
C GLU A 421 28.03 32.30 -45.17
N ASP A 422 28.29 32.64 -46.45
CA ASP A 422 28.80 33.94 -46.83
C ASP A 422 27.62 34.91 -46.96
N GLY A 423 27.42 35.71 -45.97
CA GLY A 423 26.40 36.74 -45.86
C GLY A 423 26.93 38.07 -45.40
N GLU A 424 28.07 38.54 -45.96
CA GLU A 424 28.42 39.97 -45.82
C GLU A 424 27.56 40.82 -46.77
N ARG A 425 26.54 41.51 -46.20
CA ARG A 425 25.83 42.59 -46.87
C ARG A 425 26.70 43.84 -46.93
N ARG A 426 27.15 44.22 -48.13
CA ARG A 426 27.75 45.53 -48.40
C ARG A 426 26.72 46.65 -48.14
N PRO A 427 27.16 47.80 -47.60
CA PRO A 427 26.26 48.91 -47.31
C PRO A 427 25.87 49.65 -48.62
N ARG A 428 24.58 50.01 -48.74
CA ARG A 428 23.98 50.76 -49.77
C ARG A 428 24.51 52.21 -49.68
N ARG A 429 25.17 52.74 -50.75
CA ARG A 429 25.47 54.16 -50.93
C ARG A 429 24.18 54.91 -51.25
N GLU A 430 23.95 55.94 -50.48
CA GLU A 430 22.93 56.98 -50.79
C GLU A 430 23.30 57.76 -52.05
N ARG A 431 22.31 57.99 -52.89
CA ARG A 431 22.05 59.20 -53.67
C ARG A 431 20.57 59.43 -53.72
#